data_06db8e98fd77a3c18a4c11a09e8a9f68
#
_entry.id   06db8e98fd77a3c18a4c11a09e8a9f68
#
_cell.length_a   1.000
_cell.length_b   1.000
_cell.length_c   1.000
_cell.angle_alpha   90.00
_cell.angle_beta   90.00
_cell.angle_gamma   90.00
#
_symmetry.space_group_name_H-M   'P 1'
#
loop_
_entity.id
_entity.type
_entity.pdbx_description
1 polymer ?
#
loop_
_entity_poly.entity_id
_entity_poly.type
_entity_poly.pdbx_seq_one_letter_code
_entity_poly.pdbx_strand_id
1 'polypeptide(L)'
;MYTQNKKKFYIVGSNPKDFFDMTIEGVETLLKSEMIIFSKSFHKSFRSFLKDNNKNFVFKEDISNKEEIEFCESIFNLLKKNNSISYLISGDPYFNYKNYFQDFFSKRKVDVIKIIGILEIATWVNEKNEFLTNREKNSSIFFYFPDTLHQIKKILNDSISGKLVLIFKEKKLLEKLLKKFNKKSKIKYKLYINGHKKDFKKLPLKLESQFSNAYVILNCEQIQRYI
;
A
#
# COMPACT_ATOMS: atom_id res chain seq x y z
N MET A 1 34.89 -11.71 -22.23
CA MET A 1 33.42 -11.61 -22.31
C MET A 1 32.96 -10.53 -21.36
N TYR A 2 32.54 -9.38 -21.85
CA TYR A 2 31.93 -8.34 -21.01
C TYR A 2 30.54 -8.86 -20.64
N THR A 3 30.33 -9.23 -19.37
CA THR A 3 29.01 -9.47 -18.84
C THR A 3 28.28 -8.13 -18.87
N GLN A 4 27.38 -7.97 -19.84
CA GLN A 4 26.45 -6.82 -19.83
C GLN A 4 25.75 -6.78 -18.50
N ASN A 5 26.02 -5.77 -17.67
CA ASN A 5 25.38 -5.60 -16.38
C ASN A 5 23.85 -5.55 -16.60
N LYS A 6 23.16 -6.57 -16.10
CA LYS A 6 21.73 -6.71 -16.26
C LYS A 6 21.03 -5.53 -15.55
N LYS A 7 20.15 -4.85 -16.27
CA LYS A 7 19.42 -3.70 -15.73
C LYS A 7 18.52 -4.12 -14.56
N LYS A 8 18.41 -3.29 -13.53
CA LYS A 8 17.68 -3.59 -12.31
C LYS A 8 16.55 -2.60 -12.06
N PHE A 9 15.39 -3.12 -11.79
CA PHE A 9 14.23 -2.34 -11.37
C PHE A 9 13.83 -2.78 -9.97
N TYR A 10 13.97 -1.88 -9.00
CA TYR A 10 13.62 -2.12 -7.61
C TYR A 10 12.24 -1.56 -7.31
N ILE A 11 11.41 -2.35 -6.65
CA ILE A 11 10.13 -1.92 -6.07
C ILE A 11 10.34 -1.85 -4.57
N VAL A 12 10.42 -0.63 -4.05
CA VAL A 12 10.81 -0.38 -2.65
C VAL A 12 9.59 0.01 -1.83
N GLY A 13 9.28 -0.78 -0.82
CA GLY A 13 8.19 -0.49 0.11
C GLY A 13 8.57 0.62 1.09
N SER A 14 7.63 1.52 1.35
CA SER A 14 7.83 2.65 2.26
C SER A 14 6.52 3.15 2.87
N ASN A 15 6.61 3.95 3.93
CA ASN A 15 5.48 4.74 4.40
C ASN A 15 5.49 6.11 3.71
N PRO A 16 4.44 6.49 2.95
CA PRO A 16 4.42 7.76 2.22
C PRO A 16 4.39 9.00 3.11
N LYS A 17 4.11 8.84 4.41
CA LYS A 17 4.02 9.94 5.37
C LYS A 17 5.36 10.36 5.96
N ASP A 18 6.28 9.42 6.10
CA ASP A 18 7.58 9.70 6.67
C ASP A 18 8.68 8.84 6.05
N PHE A 19 9.79 9.49 5.70
CA PHE A 19 10.97 8.81 5.19
C PHE A 19 11.59 7.87 6.24
N PHE A 20 11.53 8.23 7.52
CA PHE A 20 12.11 7.43 8.61
C PHE A 20 11.39 6.10 8.86
N ASP A 21 10.19 5.93 8.30
CA ASP A 21 9.46 4.66 8.32
C ASP A 21 9.85 3.75 7.15
N MET A 22 11.12 3.75 6.76
CA MET A 22 11.67 2.84 5.76
C MET A 22 12.56 1.78 6.41
N THR A 23 12.67 0.62 5.76
CA THR A 23 13.68 -0.37 6.13
C THR A 23 15.08 0.13 5.74
N ILE A 24 16.11 -0.32 6.46
CA ILE A 24 17.52 0.00 6.14
C ILE A 24 17.83 -0.44 4.71
N GLU A 25 17.41 -1.65 4.33
CA GLU A 25 17.57 -2.16 2.96
C GLU A 25 16.91 -1.27 1.91
N GLY A 26 15.73 -0.72 2.23
CA GLY A 26 15.04 0.25 1.38
C GLY A 26 15.87 1.51 1.16
N VAL A 27 16.37 2.11 2.24
CA VAL A 27 17.24 3.30 2.17
C VAL A 27 18.50 3.03 1.37
N GLU A 28 19.22 1.95 1.66
CA GLU A 28 20.42 1.57 0.92
C GLU A 28 20.14 1.36 -0.58
N THR A 29 19.02 0.74 -0.92
CA THR A 29 18.62 0.51 -2.29
C THR A 29 18.37 1.82 -3.03
N LEU A 30 17.72 2.81 -2.38
CA LEU A 30 17.56 4.14 -2.95
C LEU A 30 18.92 4.82 -3.19
N LEU A 31 19.82 4.75 -2.21
CA LEU A 31 21.14 5.36 -2.32
C LEU A 31 22.00 4.72 -3.42
N LYS A 32 21.83 3.44 -3.72
CA LYS A 32 22.53 2.72 -4.79
C LYS A 32 21.91 2.92 -6.17
N SER A 33 20.64 3.34 -6.26
CA SER A 33 19.93 3.52 -7.53
C SER A 33 20.35 4.79 -8.26
N GLU A 34 20.40 4.72 -9.59
CA GLU A 34 20.74 5.86 -10.45
C GLU A 34 19.57 6.83 -10.63
N MET A 35 18.34 6.29 -10.59
CA MET A 35 17.11 7.07 -10.69
C MET A 35 16.07 6.55 -9.70
N ILE A 36 15.30 7.47 -9.13
CA ILE A 36 14.23 7.14 -8.17
C ILE A 36 12.91 7.70 -8.68
N ILE A 37 11.86 6.87 -8.63
CA ILE A 37 10.50 7.24 -9.02
C ILE A 37 9.61 7.17 -7.77
N PHE A 38 8.80 8.19 -7.51
CA PHE A 38 7.80 8.17 -6.45
C PHE A 38 6.66 9.15 -6.72
N SER A 39 5.51 8.99 -6.04
CA SER A 39 4.36 9.88 -6.19
C SER A 39 4.57 11.23 -5.51
N LYS A 40 3.97 12.29 -6.07
CA LYS A 40 3.91 13.63 -5.46
C LYS A 40 3.22 13.62 -4.09
N SER A 41 2.43 12.60 -3.81
CA SER A 41 1.73 12.41 -2.53
C SER A 41 2.64 12.04 -1.36
N PHE A 42 3.88 11.61 -1.63
CA PHE A 42 4.86 11.31 -0.58
C PHE A 42 5.27 12.59 0.17
N HIS A 43 5.47 12.45 1.48
CA HIS A 43 5.86 13.56 2.33
C HIS A 43 7.15 14.24 1.86
N LYS A 44 7.29 15.53 2.12
CA LYS A 44 8.46 16.34 1.72
C LYS A 44 9.81 15.80 2.21
N SER A 45 9.83 15.05 3.33
CA SER A 45 11.04 14.41 3.85
C SER A 45 11.75 13.53 2.83
N PHE A 46 11.00 12.84 1.95
CA PHE A 46 11.59 12.03 0.86
C PHE A 46 12.39 12.89 -0.12
N ARG A 47 11.82 14.04 -0.54
CA ARG A 47 12.52 14.96 -1.46
C ARG A 47 13.75 15.56 -0.84
N SER A 48 13.67 15.99 0.44
CA SER A 48 14.81 16.53 1.17
C SER A 48 15.91 15.49 1.24
N PHE A 49 15.62 14.29 1.71
CA PHE A 49 16.59 13.22 1.79
C PHE A 49 17.27 12.92 0.43
N LEU A 50 16.51 12.82 -0.64
CA LEU A 50 17.07 12.54 -1.97
C LEU A 50 17.96 13.68 -2.48
N LYS A 51 17.57 14.93 -2.25
CA LYS A 51 18.39 16.11 -2.61
C LYS A 51 19.68 16.16 -1.80
N ASP A 52 19.61 15.95 -0.48
CA ASP A 52 20.76 15.99 0.41
C ASP A 52 21.79 14.89 0.07
N ASN A 53 21.34 13.80 -0.54
CA ASN A 53 22.19 12.71 -1.04
C ASN A 53 22.48 12.80 -2.54
N ASN A 54 22.22 13.93 -3.20
CA ASN A 54 22.48 14.17 -4.63
C ASN A 54 21.86 13.09 -5.54
N LYS A 55 20.65 12.59 -5.22
CA LYS A 55 19.96 11.54 -5.99
C LYS A 55 19.05 12.14 -7.05
N ASN A 56 19.11 11.58 -8.25
CA ASN A 56 18.17 11.90 -9.32
C ASN A 56 16.82 11.27 -9.04
N PHE A 57 15.75 12.04 -9.16
CA PHE A 57 14.40 11.53 -9.02
C PHE A 57 13.40 12.19 -9.98
N VAL A 58 12.32 11.48 -10.27
CA VAL A 58 11.17 11.98 -11.02
C VAL A 58 9.89 11.57 -10.30
N PHE A 59 8.84 12.36 -10.48
CA PHE A 59 7.54 11.97 -9.95
C PHE A 59 6.83 11.02 -10.89
N LYS A 60 6.14 10.04 -10.33
CA LYS A 60 5.33 9.09 -11.10
C LYS A 60 4.35 9.81 -12.02
N GLU A 61 3.68 10.84 -11.50
CA GLU A 61 2.68 11.64 -12.22
C GLU A 61 3.26 12.45 -13.40
N ASP A 62 4.58 12.71 -13.40
CA ASP A 62 5.24 13.43 -14.49
C ASP A 62 5.64 12.49 -15.64
N ILE A 63 5.70 11.18 -15.41
CA ILE A 63 6.08 10.19 -16.41
C ILE A 63 4.92 9.34 -16.92
N SER A 64 3.87 9.17 -16.15
CA SER A 64 2.64 8.50 -16.59
C SER A 64 1.47 8.81 -15.65
N ASN A 65 0.40 9.33 -16.21
CA ASN A 65 -0.90 9.48 -15.55
C ASN A 65 -1.87 8.33 -15.91
N LYS A 66 -1.42 7.35 -16.69
CA LYS A 66 -2.26 6.34 -17.31
C LYS A 66 -1.94 4.92 -16.83
N GLU A 67 -2.53 3.96 -17.52
CA GLU A 67 -2.56 2.55 -17.19
C GLU A 67 -1.20 1.89 -16.89
N GLU A 68 -1.24 0.77 -16.19
CA GLU A 68 -0.08 0.01 -15.71
C GLU A 68 0.96 -0.30 -16.81
N ILE A 69 0.52 -0.56 -18.05
CA ILE A 69 1.40 -0.88 -19.18
C ILE A 69 2.21 0.33 -19.63
N GLU A 70 1.58 1.50 -19.80
CA GLU A 70 2.26 2.73 -20.21
C GLU A 70 3.31 3.18 -19.18
N PHE A 71 3.00 2.97 -17.89
CA PHE A 71 3.95 3.23 -16.83
C PHE A 71 5.17 2.30 -16.92
N CYS A 72 4.96 0.99 -17.17
CA CYS A 72 6.04 0.05 -17.41
C CYS A 72 6.91 0.44 -18.60
N GLU A 73 6.32 0.91 -19.71
CA GLU A 73 7.05 1.38 -20.88
C GLU A 73 7.87 2.64 -20.58
N SER A 74 7.32 3.58 -19.82
CA SER A 74 8.01 4.77 -19.35
C SER A 74 9.25 4.41 -18.52
N ILE A 75 9.10 3.49 -17.56
CA ILE A 75 10.22 2.97 -16.76
C ILE A 75 11.25 2.28 -17.65
N PHE A 76 10.81 1.47 -18.61
CA PHE A 76 11.71 0.79 -19.52
C PHE A 76 12.55 1.78 -20.38
N ASN A 77 11.94 2.87 -20.83
CA ASN A 77 12.65 3.94 -21.52
C ASN A 77 13.68 4.65 -20.62
N LEU A 78 13.35 4.88 -19.36
CA LEU A 78 14.32 5.39 -18.39
C LEU A 78 15.47 4.40 -18.14
N LEU A 79 15.19 3.10 -18.09
CA LEU A 79 16.20 2.05 -17.95
C LEU A 79 17.15 1.97 -19.16
N LYS A 80 16.80 2.48 -20.34
CA LYS A 80 17.77 2.58 -21.45
C LYS A 80 18.95 3.49 -21.11
N LYS A 81 18.72 4.51 -20.28
CA LYS A 81 19.73 5.51 -19.88
C LYS A 81 20.30 5.26 -18.48
N ASN A 82 19.66 4.43 -17.66
CA ASN A 82 20.05 4.12 -16.29
C ASN A 82 20.20 2.60 -16.15
N ASN A 83 21.14 2.14 -15.33
CA ASN A 83 21.33 0.72 -15.05
C ASN A 83 20.44 0.24 -13.90
N SER A 84 20.01 1.15 -13.03
CA SER A 84 19.16 0.85 -11.89
C SER A 84 18.14 1.95 -11.63
N ILE A 85 16.89 1.52 -11.41
CA ILE A 85 15.78 2.42 -11.05
C ILE A 85 15.07 1.86 -9.84
N SER A 86 14.80 2.70 -8.84
CA SER A 86 13.94 2.38 -7.71
C SER A 86 12.58 3.07 -7.85
N TYR A 87 11.51 2.32 -7.64
CA TYR A 87 10.15 2.84 -7.55
C TYR A 87 9.62 2.66 -6.14
N LEU A 88 9.38 3.79 -5.46
CA LEU A 88 8.79 3.82 -4.13
C LEU A 88 7.29 3.59 -4.20
N ILE A 89 6.82 2.65 -3.41
CA ILE A 89 5.40 2.37 -3.22
C ILE A 89 5.01 2.46 -1.75
N SER A 90 3.73 2.72 -1.48
CA SER A 90 3.19 2.68 -0.13
C SER A 90 3.04 1.24 0.35
N GLY A 91 3.53 0.96 1.56
CA GLY A 91 3.45 -0.35 2.20
C GLY A 91 4.51 -1.34 1.72
N ASP A 92 4.20 -2.61 1.81
CA ASP A 92 5.08 -3.71 1.43
C ASP A 92 4.74 -4.24 0.02
N PRO A 93 5.71 -4.31 -0.91
CA PRO A 93 5.49 -4.82 -2.26
C PRO A 93 5.08 -6.30 -2.32
N TYR A 94 5.43 -7.10 -1.33
CA TYR A 94 4.99 -8.49 -1.26
C TYR A 94 3.53 -8.63 -0.85
N PHE A 95 3.00 -7.63 -0.15
CA PHE A 95 1.64 -7.64 0.36
C PHE A 95 0.63 -6.96 -0.59
N ASN A 96 1.02 -5.87 -1.24
CA ASN A 96 0.09 -4.97 -1.94
C ASN A 96 0.27 -4.90 -3.45
N TYR A 97 1.19 -5.69 -4.05
CA TYR A 97 1.61 -5.42 -5.41
C TYR A 97 1.19 -6.50 -6.41
N LYS A 98 0.53 -6.07 -7.49
CA LYS A 98 0.24 -6.93 -8.64
C LYS A 98 1.53 -7.28 -9.38
N ASN A 99 1.63 -8.49 -9.92
CA ASN A 99 2.85 -8.97 -10.58
C ASN A 99 3.10 -8.41 -11.99
N TYR A 100 2.33 -7.40 -12.45
CA TYR A 100 2.43 -6.89 -13.82
C TYR A 100 3.83 -6.36 -14.20
N PHE A 101 4.58 -5.81 -13.25
CA PHE A 101 5.98 -5.44 -13.50
C PHE A 101 6.84 -6.66 -13.78
N GLN A 102 6.68 -7.71 -12.99
CA GLN A 102 7.42 -8.97 -13.20
C GLN A 102 7.13 -9.51 -14.60
N ASP A 103 5.86 -9.55 -14.99
CA ASP A 103 5.43 -10.06 -16.29
C ASP A 103 5.93 -9.19 -17.44
N PHE A 104 5.94 -7.86 -17.29
CA PHE A 104 6.40 -6.94 -18.31
C PHE A 104 7.93 -6.98 -18.50
N PHE A 105 8.67 -6.95 -17.39
CA PHE A 105 10.14 -6.82 -17.43
C PHE A 105 10.87 -8.14 -17.63
N SER A 106 10.32 -9.28 -17.24
CA SER A 106 10.92 -10.60 -17.49
C SER A 106 11.19 -10.84 -18.98
N LYS A 107 10.28 -10.41 -19.84
CA LYS A 107 10.41 -10.50 -21.31
C LYS A 107 11.48 -9.55 -21.90
N ARG A 108 11.99 -8.60 -21.11
CA ARG A 108 12.91 -7.52 -21.52
C ARG A 108 14.29 -7.60 -20.87
N LYS A 109 14.60 -8.72 -20.23
CA LYS A 109 15.90 -8.96 -19.55
C LYS A 109 16.22 -7.91 -18.48
N VAL A 110 15.20 -7.41 -17.77
CA VAL A 110 15.34 -6.52 -16.61
C VAL A 110 15.03 -7.33 -15.36
N ASP A 111 15.89 -7.26 -14.36
CA ASP A 111 15.64 -7.88 -13.06
C ASP A 111 14.71 -7.01 -12.23
N VAL A 112 13.57 -7.56 -11.84
CA VAL A 112 12.64 -6.92 -10.90
C VAL A 112 12.89 -7.45 -9.50
N ILE A 113 13.28 -6.55 -8.60
CA ILE A 113 13.64 -6.89 -7.23
C ILE A 113 12.70 -6.13 -6.29
N LYS A 114 12.01 -6.87 -5.42
CA LYS A 114 11.14 -6.28 -4.41
C LYS A 114 11.90 -6.13 -3.10
N ILE A 115 11.88 -4.93 -2.53
CA ILE A 115 12.50 -4.62 -1.24
C ILE A 115 11.40 -4.45 -0.21
N ILE A 116 11.47 -5.21 0.88
CA ILE A 116 10.47 -5.25 1.95
C ILE A 116 10.23 -3.86 2.51
N GLY A 117 8.95 -3.52 2.67
CA GLY A 117 8.50 -2.30 3.33
C GLY A 117 7.75 -2.58 4.62
N ILE A 118 7.39 -1.54 5.33
CA ILE A 118 6.56 -1.62 6.53
C ILE A 118 5.09 -1.59 6.10
N LEU A 119 4.29 -2.54 6.57
CA LEU A 119 2.85 -2.53 6.34
C LEU A 119 2.25 -1.24 6.89
N GLU A 120 1.65 -0.45 6.03
CA GLU A 120 1.07 0.86 6.37
C GLU A 120 0.09 0.77 7.56
N ILE A 121 -0.73 -0.30 7.60
CA ILE A 121 -1.66 -0.52 8.71
C ILE A 121 -0.93 -0.75 10.04
N ALA A 122 0.23 -1.41 10.04
CA ALA A 122 1.01 -1.64 11.26
C ALA A 122 1.50 -0.33 11.85
N THR A 123 2.01 0.58 11.03
CA THR A 123 2.42 1.92 11.46
C THR A 123 1.24 2.69 12.06
N TRP A 124 0.07 2.70 11.41
CA TRP A 124 -1.09 3.47 11.86
C TRP A 124 -1.67 2.97 13.18
N VAL A 125 -1.69 1.63 13.39
CA VAL A 125 -2.17 1.06 14.66
C VAL A 125 -1.19 1.34 15.78
N ASN A 126 0.12 1.29 15.49
CA ASN A 126 1.16 1.57 16.47
C ASN A 126 1.13 3.03 16.92
N GLU A 127 0.98 4.00 16.01
CA GLU A 127 0.79 5.42 16.33
C GLU A 127 -0.36 5.69 17.32
N LYS A 128 -1.31 4.76 17.44
CA LYS A 128 -2.49 4.85 18.32
C LYS A 128 -2.40 3.93 19.52
N ASN A 129 -1.24 3.32 19.78
CA ASN A 129 -1.05 2.32 20.83
C ASN A 129 -2.09 1.19 20.76
N GLU A 130 -2.46 0.76 19.56
CA GLU A 130 -3.42 -0.30 19.33
C GLU A 130 -2.71 -1.57 18.89
N PHE A 131 -3.23 -2.73 19.32
CA PHE A 131 -2.69 -4.03 18.91
C PHE A 131 -3.53 -4.63 17.78
N LEU A 132 -2.88 -5.09 16.71
CA LEU A 132 -3.54 -5.87 15.67
C LEU A 132 -3.86 -7.28 16.17
N THR A 133 -2.95 -7.88 16.95
CA THR A 133 -3.14 -9.24 17.52
C THR A 133 -3.00 -9.21 19.05
N ASN A 134 -3.59 -10.19 19.72
CA ASN A 134 -3.38 -10.42 21.14
C ASN A 134 -2.93 -11.86 21.35
N ARG A 135 -1.68 -12.06 21.77
CA ARG A 135 -1.10 -13.39 22.01
C ARG A 135 -1.86 -14.20 23.07
N GLU A 136 -2.31 -13.55 24.12
CA GLU A 136 -3.02 -14.22 25.23
C GLU A 136 -4.37 -14.80 24.80
N LYS A 137 -4.96 -14.26 23.73
CA LYS A 137 -6.27 -14.67 23.23
C LYS A 137 -6.19 -15.51 21.95
N ASN A 138 -5.00 -16.00 21.57
CA ASN A 138 -4.79 -16.74 20.32
C ASN A 138 -5.46 -16.06 19.12
N SER A 139 -5.39 -14.73 19.05
CA SER A 139 -6.10 -13.97 18.04
C SER A 139 -5.37 -14.01 16.70
N SER A 140 -6.07 -14.39 15.67
CA SER A 140 -5.60 -14.31 14.28
C SER A 140 -5.94 -12.97 13.66
N ILE A 141 -5.20 -12.58 12.64
CA ILE A 141 -5.51 -11.43 11.80
C ILE A 141 -5.57 -11.86 10.34
N PHE A 142 -6.64 -11.46 9.67
CA PHE A 142 -6.86 -11.75 8.26
C PHE A 142 -6.88 -10.45 7.48
N PHE A 143 -6.06 -10.37 6.42
CA PHE A 143 -6.07 -9.26 5.50
C PHE A 143 -6.82 -9.64 4.24
N TYR A 144 -7.72 -8.79 3.79
CA TYR A 144 -8.51 -9.04 2.61
C TYR A 144 -8.72 -7.79 1.76
N PHE A 145 -8.57 -7.94 0.44
CA PHE A 145 -8.76 -6.90 -0.56
C PHE A 145 -10.05 -7.17 -1.33
N PRO A 146 -11.19 -6.63 -0.91
CA PRO A 146 -12.45 -6.89 -1.59
C PRO A 146 -12.59 -6.03 -2.84
N ASP A 147 -13.01 -6.65 -3.93
CA ASP A 147 -13.41 -5.96 -5.16
C ASP A 147 -14.93 -5.74 -5.21
N THR A 148 -15.70 -6.52 -4.44
CA THR A 148 -17.16 -6.45 -4.42
C THR A 148 -17.74 -6.59 -3.01
N LEU A 149 -18.97 -6.06 -2.82
CA LEU A 149 -19.71 -6.28 -1.59
C LEU A 149 -20.12 -7.75 -1.37
N HIS A 150 -20.22 -8.52 -2.43
CA HIS A 150 -20.53 -9.96 -2.33
C HIS A 150 -19.38 -10.72 -1.68
N GLN A 151 -18.15 -10.45 -2.10
CA GLN A 151 -16.95 -11.02 -1.49
C GLN A 151 -16.85 -10.66 0.01
N ILE A 152 -17.16 -9.41 0.38
CA ILE A 152 -17.18 -9.00 1.79
C ILE A 152 -18.23 -9.80 2.57
N LYS A 153 -19.43 -9.99 2.02
CA LYS A 153 -20.45 -10.79 2.68
C LYS A 153 -20.00 -12.25 2.86
N LYS A 154 -19.42 -12.84 1.83
CA LYS A 154 -18.92 -14.22 1.88
C LYS A 154 -17.92 -14.38 3.03
N ILE A 155 -16.91 -13.50 3.10
CA ILE A 155 -15.86 -13.61 4.12
C ILE A 155 -16.36 -13.33 5.53
N LEU A 156 -17.38 -12.45 5.69
CA LEU A 156 -18.01 -12.19 6.99
C LEU A 156 -18.90 -13.36 7.45
N ASN A 157 -19.39 -14.17 6.52
CA ASN A 157 -20.17 -15.38 6.84
C ASN A 157 -19.26 -16.57 7.14
N ASP A 158 -18.02 -16.58 6.66
CA ASP A 158 -17.05 -17.61 7.01
C ASP A 158 -16.71 -17.48 8.49
N SER A 159 -16.65 -18.60 9.19
CA SER A 159 -16.40 -18.66 10.67
C SER A 159 -14.97 -18.29 10.99
N ILE A 160 -14.61 -17.02 10.84
CA ILE A 160 -13.29 -16.47 11.13
C ILE A 160 -13.25 -16.04 12.60
N SER A 161 -12.34 -16.61 13.39
CA SER A 161 -12.00 -16.09 14.71
C SER A 161 -10.86 -15.08 14.62
N GLY A 162 -10.98 -13.93 15.32
CA GLY A 162 -9.95 -12.91 15.34
C GLY A 162 -10.33 -11.60 14.69
N LYS A 163 -9.37 -10.91 14.08
CA LYS A 163 -9.58 -9.61 13.42
C LYS A 163 -9.52 -9.75 11.90
N LEU A 164 -10.47 -9.12 11.23
CA LEU A 164 -10.49 -8.98 9.79
C LEU A 164 -10.14 -7.53 9.42
N VAL A 165 -9.12 -7.37 8.60
CA VAL A 165 -8.72 -6.09 8.03
C VAL A 165 -9.13 -6.06 6.57
N LEU A 166 -10.16 -5.30 6.24
CA LEU A 166 -10.58 -5.05 4.86
C LEU A 166 -9.81 -3.84 4.33
N ILE A 167 -9.15 -4.02 3.20
CA ILE A 167 -8.32 -2.99 2.56
C ILE A 167 -9.01 -2.52 1.29
N PHE A 168 -9.33 -1.24 1.23
CA PHE A 168 -10.05 -0.63 0.11
C PHE A 168 -9.13 0.30 -0.68
N LYS A 169 -9.04 0.05 -1.97
CA LYS A 169 -8.43 0.96 -2.96
C LYS A 169 -9.49 1.81 -3.66
N GLU A 170 -10.75 1.35 -3.65
CA GLU A 170 -11.87 2.04 -4.27
C GLU A 170 -12.77 2.73 -3.25
N LYS A 171 -12.86 4.05 -3.33
CA LYS A 171 -13.72 4.90 -2.52
C LYS A 171 -15.19 4.46 -2.56
N LYS A 172 -15.72 4.19 -3.77
CA LYS A 172 -17.13 3.82 -3.97
C LYS A 172 -17.50 2.53 -3.23
N LEU A 173 -16.62 1.53 -3.21
CA LEU A 173 -16.86 0.27 -2.52
C LEU A 173 -16.89 0.46 -1.00
N LEU A 174 -15.94 1.24 -0.47
CA LEU A 174 -15.92 1.61 0.95
C LEU A 174 -17.21 2.34 1.35
N GLU A 175 -17.63 3.35 0.60
CA GLU A 175 -18.86 4.10 0.89
C GLU A 175 -20.11 3.21 0.92
N LYS A 176 -20.20 2.25 -0.02
CA LYS A 176 -21.28 1.26 -0.03
C LYS A 176 -21.26 0.35 1.21
N LEU A 177 -20.08 -0.08 1.68
CA LEU A 177 -19.94 -0.86 2.90
C LEU A 177 -20.36 -0.06 4.13
N LEU A 178 -19.84 1.15 4.27
CA LEU A 178 -20.14 2.03 5.40
C LEU A 178 -21.63 2.34 5.51
N LYS A 179 -22.30 2.59 4.39
CA LYS A 179 -23.79 2.75 4.37
C LYS A 179 -24.52 1.52 4.90
N LYS A 180 -24.01 0.31 4.61
CA LYS A 180 -24.62 -0.93 5.15
C LYS A 180 -24.35 -1.12 6.63
N PHE A 181 -23.13 -0.82 7.10
CA PHE A 181 -22.78 -0.90 8.50
C PHE A 181 -23.57 0.11 9.33
N ASN A 182 -23.77 1.32 8.83
CA ASN A 182 -24.58 2.35 9.52
C ASN A 182 -26.02 1.94 9.74
N LYS A 183 -26.60 1.19 8.78
CA LYS A 183 -27.97 0.67 8.94
C LYS A 183 -28.05 -0.44 10.01
N LYS A 184 -26.92 -1.11 10.32
CA LYS A 184 -26.80 -2.16 11.30
C LYS A 184 -26.01 -1.62 12.51
N SER A 185 -26.66 -0.86 13.38
CA SER A 185 -26.06 -0.11 14.51
C SER A 185 -25.20 -0.93 15.50
N LYS A 186 -25.19 -2.24 15.38
CA LYS A 186 -24.48 -3.17 16.27
C LYS A 186 -23.07 -3.55 15.81
N ILE A 187 -22.70 -3.28 14.54
CA ILE A 187 -21.37 -3.63 14.03
C ILE A 187 -20.36 -2.57 14.47
N LYS A 188 -19.44 -2.96 15.34
CA LYS A 188 -18.32 -2.11 15.76
C LYS A 188 -17.12 -2.34 14.83
N TYR A 189 -16.56 -1.26 14.31
CA TYR A 189 -15.35 -1.31 13.48
C TYR A 189 -14.48 -0.07 13.70
N LYS A 190 -13.22 -0.19 13.35
CA LYS A 190 -12.26 0.92 13.29
C LYS A 190 -12.00 1.23 11.83
N LEU A 191 -11.98 2.51 11.48
CA LEU A 191 -11.76 2.98 10.11
C LEU A 191 -10.54 3.89 10.07
N TYR A 192 -9.62 3.59 9.18
CA TYR A 192 -8.46 4.40 8.85
C TYR A 192 -8.54 4.78 7.37
N ILE A 193 -8.45 6.07 7.06
CA ILE A 193 -8.45 6.60 5.70
C ILE A 193 -7.20 7.44 5.53
N ASN A 194 -6.40 7.15 4.50
CA ASN A 194 -5.16 7.85 4.21
C ASN A 194 -4.26 7.98 5.47
N GLY A 195 -4.23 6.93 6.31
CA GLY A 195 -3.47 6.90 7.55
C GLY A 195 -4.05 7.63 8.74
N HIS A 196 -5.25 8.16 8.65
CA HIS A 196 -5.89 8.83 9.77
C HIS A 196 -7.07 8.00 10.28
N LYS A 197 -7.07 7.73 11.59
CA LYS A 197 -8.25 7.12 12.24
C LYS A 197 -9.41 8.09 12.15
N LYS A 198 -10.51 7.63 11.60
CA LYS A 198 -11.74 8.43 11.48
C LYS A 198 -12.77 7.96 12.50
N ASP A 199 -13.41 8.92 13.17
CA ASP A 199 -14.53 8.64 14.04
C ASP A 199 -15.77 8.38 13.19
N PHE A 200 -16.33 7.19 13.39
CA PHE A 200 -17.43 6.66 12.62
C PHE A 200 -18.73 7.50 12.71
N LYS A 201 -19.01 8.05 13.90
CA LYS A 201 -20.24 8.83 14.12
C LYS A 201 -20.27 10.16 13.38
N LYS A 202 -19.12 10.63 12.87
CA LYS A 202 -18.94 11.93 12.24
C LYS A 202 -18.53 11.86 10.76
N LEU A 203 -18.56 10.67 10.14
CA LEU A 203 -18.17 10.56 8.74
C LEU A 203 -19.18 11.26 7.84
N PRO A 204 -18.73 12.27 7.06
CA PRO A 204 -19.55 12.80 6.00
C PRO A 204 -19.87 11.68 5.00
N LEU A 205 -21.09 11.62 4.50
CA LEU A 205 -21.55 10.64 3.49
C LEU A 205 -20.72 10.67 2.20
N LYS A 206 -19.87 11.69 2.03
CA LYS A 206 -18.90 11.83 0.93
C LYS A 206 -17.51 11.91 1.54
N LEU A 207 -16.67 10.94 1.21
CA LEU A 207 -15.25 10.95 1.55
C LEU A 207 -14.53 12.06 0.77
N GLU A 208 -13.42 12.57 1.33
CA GLU A 208 -12.59 13.60 0.72
C GLU A 208 -12.16 13.25 -0.72
N SER A 209 -11.89 14.25 -1.55
CA SER A 209 -11.48 14.05 -2.95
C SER A 209 -10.17 13.30 -3.11
N GLN A 210 -9.27 13.40 -2.12
CA GLN A 210 -7.98 12.73 -2.10
C GLN A 210 -8.08 11.41 -1.33
N PHE A 211 -8.63 10.38 -1.95
CA PHE A 211 -8.70 9.03 -1.41
C PHE A 211 -7.59 8.17 -2.05
N SER A 212 -6.67 7.65 -1.27
CA SER A 212 -5.65 6.68 -1.73
C SER A 212 -5.99 5.26 -1.32
N ASN A 213 -6.28 5.05 -0.03
CA ASN A 213 -6.66 3.75 0.51
C ASN A 213 -7.42 3.91 1.84
N ALA A 214 -8.10 2.85 2.25
CA ALA A 214 -8.69 2.77 3.58
C ALA A 214 -8.60 1.36 4.14
N TYR A 215 -8.54 1.27 5.46
CA TYR A 215 -8.54 0.03 6.22
C TYR A 215 -9.73 0.03 7.18
N VAL A 216 -10.55 -1.01 7.08
CA VAL A 216 -11.65 -1.27 8.01
C VAL A 216 -11.28 -2.47 8.85
N ILE A 217 -11.07 -2.27 10.15
CA ILE A 217 -10.74 -3.34 11.10
C ILE A 217 -12.00 -3.77 11.81
N LEU A 218 -12.33 -5.04 11.70
CA LEU A 218 -13.47 -5.70 12.27
C LEU A 218 -13.02 -6.76 13.29
N ASN A 219 -13.73 -6.87 14.40
CA ASN A 219 -13.58 -8.03 15.28
C ASN A 219 -14.63 -9.07 14.88
N CYS A 220 -14.19 -10.20 14.33
CA CYS A 220 -15.06 -11.21 13.75
C CYS A 220 -15.95 -11.90 14.79
N GLU A 221 -15.48 -12.08 16.03
CA GLU A 221 -16.30 -12.65 17.12
C GLU A 221 -17.55 -11.82 17.43
N GLN A 222 -17.47 -10.50 17.17
CA GLN A 222 -18.62 -9.60 17.38
C GLN A 222 -19.56 -9.58 16.18
N ILE A 223 -19.10 -9.95 14.99
CA ILE A 223 -19.88 -9.85 13.75
C ILE A 223 -20.74 -11.09 13.55
N GLN A 224 -20.24 -12.27 13.87
CA GLN A 224 -20.97 -13.55 13.75
C GLN A 224 -22.32 -13.55 14.48
N ARG A 225 -22.50 -12.70 15.47
CA ARG A 225 -23.76 -12.54 16.20
C ARG A 225 -24.81 -11.68 15.47
N TYR A 226 -24.45 -11.06 14.32
CA TYR A 226 -25.28 -10.05 13.66
C TYR A 226 -25.45 -10.26 12.14
N ILE A 227 -24.84 -11.31 11.57
CA ILE A 227 -25.03 -11.75 10.19
C ILE A 227 -26.06 -12.85 10.14
#